data_841aa5f48161dd12dcff4e6dd3759362
#
_entry.id   841aa5f48161dd12dcff4e6dd3759362
#
_cell.length_a   1.000
_cell.length_b   1.000
_cell.length_c   1.000
_cell.angle_alpha   90.00
_cell.angle_beta   90.00
_cell.angle_gamma   90.00
#
_symmetry.space_group_name_H-M   'P 1'
#
loop_
_entity.id
_entity.type
_entity.pdbx_description
1 polymer ?
#
loop_
_entity_poly.entity_id
_entity_poly.type
_entity_poly.pdbx_seq_one_letter_code
_entity_poly.pdbx_strand_id
1 'polypeptide(L)'
;MIDVMTRLQDVKTRTAGALSTAEADTGASVVLVAVVREFDSKADKANRQSGSEGTARDAVIELEQAGDSAKAAAEADAGAASTTKDAVLDAHLAICVLKTEV
;
A
#
# COMPACT_ATOMS: atom_id res chain seq x y z
N MET A 1 13.65 17.17 8.63
CA MET A 1 12.34 16.71 9.17
C MET A 1 11.44 16.31 8.02
N ILE A 2 10.81 15.13 8.10
CA ILE A 2 9.91 14.68 7.04
C ILE A 2 8.52 15.27 7.25
N ASP A 3 7.81 15.46 6.16
CA ASP A 3 6.39 15.79 6.19
C ASP A 3 5.59 14.48 6.03
N VAL A 4 5.15 13.94 7.16
CA VAL A 4 4.44 12.65 7.20
C VAL A 4 3.17 12.70 6.35
N MET A 5 2.45 13.82 6.39
CA MET A 5 1.22 13.95 5.60
C MET A 5 1.49 13.86 4.09
N THR A 6 2.51 14.56 3.61
CA THR A 6 2.90 14.50 2.20
C THR A 6 3.35 13.09 1.81
N ARG A 7 4.09 12.42 2.68
CA ARG A 7 4.55 11.06 2.44
C ARG A 7 3.39 10.08 2.42
N LEU A 8 2.40 10.25 3.30
CA LEU A 8 1.20 9.41 3.30
C LEU A 8 0.35 9.64 2.05
N GLN A 9 0.29 10.86 1.54
CA GLN A 9 -0.38 11.15 0.28
C GLN A 9 0.31 10.46 -0.90
N ASP A 10 1.65 10.43 -0.90
CA ASP A 10 2.42 9.71 -1.91
C ASP A 10 2.15 8.20 -1.84
N VAL A 11 2.13 7.64 -0.64
CA VAL A 11 1.78 6.22 -0.47
C VAL A 11 0.38 5.93 -0.99
N LYS A 12 -0.59 6.80 -0.67
CA LYS A 12 -1.97 6.64 -1.16
C LYS A 12 -2.03 6.66 -2.68
N THR A 13 -1.29 7.55 -3.33
CA THR A 13 -1.20 7.60 -4.78
C THR A 13 -0.68 6.27 -5.35
N ARG A 14 0.35 5.71 -4.71
CA ARG A 14 0.95 4.45 -5.15
C ARG A 14 0.03 3.26 -4.91
N THR A 15 -0.68 3.19 -3.77
CA THR A 15 -1.63 2.11 -3.50
C THR A 15 -2.83 2.19 -4.42
N ALA A 16 -3.33 3.38 -4.73
CA ALA A 16 -4.43 3.57 -5.67
C ALA A 16 -4.02 3.11 -7.08
N GLY A 17 -2.80 3.44 -7.49
CA GLY A 17 -2.25 2.97 -8.76
C GLY A 17 -2.10 1.46 -8.81
N ALA A 18 -1.61 0.86 -7.72
CA ALA A 18 -1.48 -0.59 -7.62
C ALA A 18 -2.84 -1.29 -7.70
N LEU A 19 -3.84 -0.75 -7.02
CA LEU A 19 -5.20 -1.30 -7.07
C LEU A 19 -5.79 -1.22 -8.47
N SER A 20 -5.66 -0.07 -9.11
CA SER A 20 -6.14 0.13 -10.48
C SER A 20 -5.48 -0.86 -11.45
N THR A 21 -4.16 -1.04 -11.32
CA THR A 21 -3.39 -1.97 -12.14
C THR A 21 -3.84 -3.42 -11.90
N ALA A 22 -4.03 -3.80 -10.63
CA ALA A 22 -4.47 -5.14 -10.26
C ALA A 22 -5.89 -5.42 -10.77
N GLU A 23 -6.80 -4.46 -10.68
CA GLU A 23 -8.16 -4.61 -11.17
C GLU A 23 -8.23 -4.77 -12.69
N ALA A 24 -7.31 -4.13 -13.42
CA ALA A 24 -7.23 -4.23 -14.88
C ALA A 24 -6.48 -5.48 -15.33
N ASP A 25 -5.78 -6.17 -14.44
CA ASP A 25 -4.97 -7.34 -14.77
C ASP A 25 -5.85 -8.60 -14.74
N THR A 26 -6.15 -9.11 -15.92
CA THR A 26 -7.00 -10.32 -16.05
C THR A 26 -6.35 -11.57 -15.48
N GLY A 27 -5.02 -11.57 -15.30
CA GLY A 27 -4.29 -12.69 -14.71
C GLY A 27 -4.20 -12.63 -13.20
N ALA A 28 -4.52 -11.49 -12.57
CA ALA A 28 -4.47 -11.35 -11.13
C ALA A 28 -5.64 -12.10 -10.49
N SER A 29 -5.35 -12.80 -9.38
CA SER A 29 -6.39 -13.54 -8.66
C SER A 29 -7.30 -12.58 -7.89
N VAL A 30 -8.50 -13.05 -7.56
CA VAL A 30 -9.45 -12.32 -6.72
C VAL A 30 -8.83 -12.01 -5.37
N VAL A 31 -8.02 -12.93 -4.83
CA VAL A 31 -7.34 -12.75 -3.55
C VAL A 31 -6.35 -11.58 -3.63
N LEU A 32 -5.55 -11.52 -4.69
CA LEU A 32 -4.59 -10.42 -4.84
C LEU A 32 -5.31 -9.07 -4.91
N VAL A 33 -6.36 -8.97 -5.72
CA VAL A 33 -7.13 -7.72 -5.85
C VAL A 33 -7.72 -7.32 -4.50
N ALA A 34 -8.27 -8.29 -3.74
CA ALA A 34 -8.85 -8.01 -2.43
C ALA A 34 -7.81 -7.49 -1.43
N VAL A 35 -6.62 -8.08 -1.42
CA VAL A 35 -5.54 -7.69 -0.50
C VAL A 35 -4.99 -6.31 -0.88
N VAL A 36 -4.83 -6.03 -2.17
CA VAL A 36 -4.40 -4.70 -2.63
C VAL A 36 -5.45 -3.65 -2.32
N ARG A 37 -6.74 -3.99 -2.44
CA ARG A 37 -7.83 -3.08 -2.06
C ARG A 37 -7.77 -2.74 -0.57
N GLU A 38 -7.47 -3.72 0.28
CA GLU A 38 -7.30 -3.49 1.72
C GLU A 38 -6.10 -2.58 1.99
N PHE A 39 -4.99 -2.78 1.28
CA PHE A 39 -3.81 -1.92 1.38
C PHE A 39 -4.17 -0.48 1.02
N ASP A 40 -4.89 -0.27 -0.07
CA ASP A 40 -5.34 1.06 -0.47
C ASP A 40 -6.31 1.68 0.54
N SER A 41 -7.23 0.88 1.10
CA SER A 41 -8.16 1.32 2.13
C SER A 41 -7.42 1.79 3.39
N LYS A 42 -6.37 1.07 3.80
CA LYS A 42 -5.55 1.48 4.95
C LYS A 42 -4.75 2.74 4.66
N ALA A 43 -4.29 2.94 3.41
CA ALA A 43 -3.62 4.18 3.02
C ALA A 43 -4.57 5.37 3.11
N ASP A 44 -5.82 5.20 2.68
CA ASP A 44 -6.84 6.23 2.78
C ASP A 44 -7.13 6.58 4.25
N LYS A 45 -7.28 5.56 5.10
CA LYS A 45 -7.50 5.74 6.53
C LYS A 45 -6.33 6.49 7.18
N ALA A 46 -5.09 6.11 6.84
CA ALA A 46 -3.90 6.77 7.37
C ALA A 46 -3.87 8.26 7.01
N ASN A 47 -4.24 8.60 5.77
CA ASN A 47 -4.31 10.00 5.35
C ASN A 47 -5.34 10.78 6.15
N ARG A 48 -6.50 10.19 6.44
CA ARG A 48 -7.54 10.86 7.22
C ARG A 48 -7.16 11.03 8.68
N GLN A 49 -6.29 10.15 9.22
CA GLN A 49 -5.92 10.13 10.64
C GLN A 49 -4.58 10.80 10.92
N SER A 50 -3.96 11.42 9.94
CA SER A 50 -2.61 11.98 10.08
C SER A 50 -2.54 13.29 10.87
N GLY A 51 -3.66 13.72 11.46
CA GLY A 51 -3.75 15.00 12.17
C GLY A 51 -3.08 15.02 13.54
N SER A 52 -2.74 13.88 14.14
CA SER A 52 -2.04 13.81 15.39
C SER A 52 -0.86 12.85 15.29
N GLU A 53 0.22 13.14 16.00
CA GLU A 53 1.47 12.40 15.90
C GLU A 53 1.32 10.92 16.30
N GLY A 54 0.68 10.66 17.43
CA GLY A 54 0.47 9.30 17.92
C GLY A 54 -0.41 8.48 16.99
N THR A 55 -1.50 9.07 16.51
CA THR A 55 -2.42 8.43 15.58
C THR A 55 -1.74 8.16 14.24
N ALA A 56 -0.91 9.10 13.77
CA ALA A 56 -0.19 8.95 12.52
C ALA A 56 0.75 7.74 12.58
N ARG A 57 1.48 7.57 13.68
CA ARG A 57 2.39 6.43 13.83
C ARG A 57 1.64 5.11 13.81
N ASP A 58 0.54 5.01 14.56
CA ASP A 58 -0.28 3.79 14.59
C ASP A 58 -0.84 3.47 13.21
N ALA A 59 -1.30 4.49 12.48
CA ALA A 59 -1.81 4.33 11.14
C ALA A 59 -0.72 3.85 10.17
N VAL A 60 0.51 4.35 10.30
CA VAL A 60 1.64 3.91 9.48
C VAL A 60 1.97 2.44 9.75
N ILE A 61 1.96 2.01 11.01
CA ILE A 61 2.21 0.62 11.37
C ILE A 61 1.13 -0.30 10.78
N GLU A 62 -0.13 0.08 10.90
CA GLU A 62 -1.25 -0.68 10.36
C GLU A 62 -1.18 -0.76 8.83
N LEU A 63 -0.82 0.35 8.19
CA LEU A 63 -0.67 0.43 6.74
C LEU A 63 0.48 -0.46 6.26
N GLU A 64 1.58 -0.48 6.97
CA GLU A 64 2.74 -1.31 6.62
C GLU A 64 2.40 -2.80 6.73
N GLN A 65 1.59 -3.19 7.72
CA GLN A 65 1.11 -4.57 7.85
C GLN A 65 0.26 -4.96 6.65
N ALA A 66 -0.63 -4.07 6.20
CA ALA A 66 -1.43 -4.32 5.00
C ALA A 66 -0.54 -4.41 3.76
N GLY A 67 0.51 -3.60 3.70
CA GLY A 67 1.50 -3.66 2.62
C GLY A 67 2.26 -4.97 2.59
N ASP A 68 2.63 -5.51 3.76
CA ASP A 68 3.28 -6.82 3.85
C ASP A 68 2.38 -7.92 3.28
N SER A 69 1.10 -7.88 3.60
CA SER A 69 0.13 -8.83 3.06
C SER A 69 -0.01 -8.71 1.55
N ALA A 70 -0.04 -7.48 1.04
CA ALA A 70 -0.15 -7.23 -0.40
C ALA A 70 1.09 -7.72 -1.14
N LYS A 71 2.28 -7.49 -0.58
CA LYS A 71 3.53 -7.99 -1.16
C LYS A 71 3.53 -9.50 -1.23
N ALA A 72 3.16 -10.17 -0.13
CA ALA A 72 3.12 -11.63 -0.09
C ALA A 72 2.14 -12.20 -1.11
N ALA A 73 0.96 -11.58 -1.23
CA ALA A 73 -0.05 -12.00 -2.20
C ALA A 73 0.44 -11.81 -3.65
N ALA A 74 1.11 -10.69 -3.93
CA ALA A 74 1.65 -10.42 -5.26
C ALA A 74 2.75 -11.42 -5.63
N GLU A 75 3.63 -11.73 -4.69
CA GLU A 75 4.72 -12.68 -4.91
C GLU A 75 4.19 -14.11 -5.13
N ALA A 76 3.10 -14.47 -4.48
CA ALA A 76 2.51 -15.80 -4.59
C ALA A 76 1.60 -15.95 -5.80
N ASP A 77 1.22 -14.88 -6.47
CA ASP A 77 0.27 -14.90 -7.57
C ASP A 77 0.98 -15.16 -8.91
N ALA A 78 0.99 -16.41 -9.34
CA ALA A 78 1.65 -16.80 -10.57
C ALA A 78 1.00 -16.21 -11.84
N GLY A 79 -0.28 -15.85 -11.76
CA GLY A 79 -1.02 -15.30 -12.90
C GLY A 79 -0.91 -13.79 -13.07
N ALA A 80 -0.44 -13.09 -12.04
CA ALA A 80 -0.35 -11.63 -12.08
C ALA A 80 0.77 -11.17 -13.01
N ALA A 81 0.50 -10.11 -13.78
CA ALA A 81 1.50 -9.51 -14.66
C ALA A 81 2.61 -8.85 -13.84
N SER A 82 3.81 -8.74 -14.43
CA SER A 82 4.95 -8.10 -13.77
C SER A 82 4.66 -6.65 -13.41
N THR A 83 3.89 -5.94 -14.24
CA THR A 83 3.49 -4.56 -13.95
C THR A 83 2.64 -4.45 -12.68
N THR A 84 1.76 -5.42 -12.45
CA THR A 84 0.95 -5.47 -11.22
C THR A 84 1.85 -5.73 -10.02
N LYS A 85 2.73 -6.72 -10.10
CA LYS A 85 3.65 -7.05 -9.02
C LYS A 85 4.56 -5.87 -8.68
N ASP A 86 5.11 -5.21 -9.71
CA ASP A 86 5.99 -4.06 -9.52
C ASP A 86 5.26 -2.89 -8.86
N ALA A 87 4.00 -2.64 -9.24
CA ALA A 87 3.21 -1.57 -8.64
C ALA A 87 2.95 -1.83 -7.15
N VAL A 88 2.64 -3.07 -6.79
CA VAL A 88 2.42 -3.46 -5.38
C VAL A 88 3.73 -3.33 -4.59
N LEU A 89 4.83 -3.81 -5.13
CA LEU A 89 6.14 -3.75 -4.47
C LEU A 89 6.62 -2.31 -4.30
N ASP A 90 6.37 -1.46 -5.28
CA ASP A 90 6.69 -0.03 -5.20
C ASP A 90 5.93 0.66 -4.05
N ALA A 91 4.64 0.41 -3.94
CA ALA A 91 3.83 0.95 -2.85
C ALA A 91 4.29 0.41 -1.49
N HIS A 92 4.62 -0.88 -1.42
CA HIS A 92 5.13 -1.51 -0.20
C HIS A 92 6.46 -0.89 0.23
N LEU A 93 7.38 -0.66 -0.72
CA LEU A 93 8.65 -0.03 -0.41
C LEU A 93 8.44 1.37 0.16
N ALA A 94 7.53 2.15 -0.41
CA ALA A 94 7.25 3.51 0.05
C ALA A 94 6.79 3.54 1.50
N ILE A 95 5.91 2.61 1.90
CA ILE A 95 5.44 2.57 3.30
C ILE A 95 6.53 2.04 4.24
N CYS A 96 7.35 1.11 3.80
CA CYS A 96 8.46 0.60 4.61
C CYS A 96 9.47 1.71 4.90
N VAL A 97 9.80 2.52 3.91
CA VAL A 97 10.71 3.67 4.11
C VAL A 97 10.09 4.68 5.07
N LEU A 98 8.82 5.01 4.88
CA LEU A 98 8.14 5.94 5.77
C LEU A 98 8.13 5.43 7.22
N LYS A 99 7.88 4.16 7.44
CA LYS A 99 7.85 3.56 8.78
C LYS A 99 9.17 3.77 9.52
N THR A 100 10.30 3.72 8.82
CA THR A 100 11.61 3.94 9.46
C THR A 100 11.84 5.38 9.90
N GLU A 101 11.02 6.30 9.39
CA GLU A 101 11.18 7.73 9.63
C GLU A 101 10.18 8.31 10.65
N VAL A 102 9.29 7.48 11.17
CA VAL A 102 8.26 7.94 12.13
C VAL A 102 8.37 7.34 13.52
#